data_e96f5a6e732a94b489164e2c7a5c03e3
#
_entry.id   e96f5a6e732a94b489164e2c7a5c03e3
#
_cell.length_a   1.000
_cell.length_b   1.000
_cell.length_c   1.000
_cell.angle_alpha   90.00
_cell.angle_beta   90.00
_cell.angle_gamma   90.00
#
_symmetry.space_group_name_H-M   'P 1'
#
loop_
_entity.id
_entity.type
_entity.pdbx_description
1 polymer ?
#
loop_
_entity_poly.entity_id
_entity_poly.type
_entity_poly.pdbx_seq_one_letter_code
_entity_poly.pdbx_strand_id
1 'polypeptide(L)'
;MPVIGFDGRARSHGTSYSKQTQTAVDRATAAKAFGGEMGTSGSAARHGFWLHSLAGSAVAIALALAPQLASADEVGESFWTPGSFGSLAATASQPGFSLTSTYYHTSTSAGSEVARARLIRIGRVTGAVDENVSAISVSPEDLATITPSYTFATPVLGGQAAVAVSAVYGRKRTSTDALITTPLVAGSFATTQSRFDTISDTVSGFGDFAPQASLRWNIGVHNVMTYVTGNVPLGAYDPARLSNIGIGHGALDGGVGYTYFNEQSGYEFSAVGGVTYNFVNPDTLYQSGVDLHFDWGASRFLTKQLQIGLVGYLYNQASCDGGSGNRVGCFQSRVAAAGAQLGYTISMGQLEGNVNVKAYKEFGAANRPEGWNVWLTYTLSPAESASARPAAPRRSP
;
A
#
# COMPACT_ATOMS: atom_id res chain seq x y z
N MET A 1 -31.60 12.40 -43.93
CA MET A 1 -30.38 11.56 -44.08
C MET A 1 -30.08 11.00 -42.72
N PRO A 2 -29.84 9.69 -42.58
CA PRO A 2 -30.33 8.94 -41.42
C PRO A 2 -29.42 8.98 -40.23
N VAL A 3 -30.05 8.95 -39.05
CA VAL A 3 -29.50 8.76 -37.72
C VAL A 3 -29.15 7.30 -37.51
N ILE A 4 -27.92 6.96 -37.18
CA ILE A 4 -27.50 5.62 -36.79
C ILE A 4 -27.43 5.59 -35.26
N GLY A 5 -28.38 4.84 -34.64
CA GLY A 5 -28.36 4.54 -33.20
C GLY A 5 -27.33 3.45 -32.91
N PHE A 6 -26.51 3.67 -31.86
CA PHE A 6 -25.65 2.64 -31.27
C PHE A 6 -26.36 2.05 -30.05
N ASP A 7 -26.79 0.81 -30.16
CA ASP A 7 -27.29 -0.01 -29.04
C ASP A 7 -26.07 -0.62 -28.30
N GLY A 8 -25.72 -0.07 -27.16
CA GLY A 8 -24.58 -0.49 -26.35
C GLY A 8 -25.02 -1.38 -25.20
N ARG A 9 -25.15 -2.69 -25.43
CA ARG A 9 -25.23 -3.65 -24.30
C ARG A 9 -23.84 -3.98 -23.79
N ALA A 10 -23.40 -3.26 -22.76
CA ALA A 10 -22.26 -3.65 -21.92
C ALA A 10 -22.73 -4.76 -20.96
N ARG A 11 -22.19 -5.96 -21.13
CA ARG A 11 -22.38 -7.08 -20.17
C ARG A 11 -21.52 -6.81 -18.93
N SER A 12 -22.17 -6.59 -17.79
CA SER A 12 -21.53 -6.52 -16.47
C SER A 12 -21.16 -7.94 -16.01
N HIS A 13 -19.88 -8.26 -16.00
CA HIS A 13 -19.34 -9.50 -15.40
C HIS A 13 -18.53 -9.25 -14.10
N GLY A 14 -18.76 -8.12 -13.40
CA GLY A 14 -17.97 -7.73 -12.24
C GLY A 14 -18.55 -8.03 -10.85
N THR A 15 -19.82 -8.42 -10.73
CA THR A 15 -20.50 -8.44 -9.41
C THR A 15 -20.60 -9.81 -8.73
N SER A 16 -20.18 -10.89 -9.35
CA SER A 16 -20.31 -12.25 -8.80
C SER A 16 -19.19 -12.62 -7.81
N TYR A 17 -17.97 -12.12 -8.01
CA TYR A 17 -16.80 -12.51 -7.20
C TYR A 17 -16.80 -11.92 -5.78
N SER A 18 -17.20 -10.66 -5.63
CA SER A 18 -17.25 -10.00 -4.31
C SER A 18 -18.26 -10.62 -3.35
N LYS A 19 -19.41 -11.07 -3.85
CA LYS A 19 -20.46 -11.68 -3.01
C LYS A 19 -20.11 -13.09 -2.51
N GLN A 20 -19.36 -13.89 -3.28
CA GLN A 20 -18.97 -15.23 -2.82
C GLN A 20 -17.87 -15.17 -1.74
N THR A 21 -16.94 -14.22 -1.85
CA THR A 21 -15.89 -14.02 -0.85
C THR A 21 -16.47 -13.52 0.47
N GLN A 22 -17.42 -12.59 0.43
CA GLN A 22 -18.11 -12.10 1.61
C GLN A 22 -18.89 -13.21 2.33
N THR A 23 -19.55 -14.10 1.58
CA THR A 23 -20.32 -15.22 2.14
C THR A 23 -19.42 -16.26 2.82
N ALA A 24 -18.19 -16.43 2.36
CA ALA A 24 -17.23 -17.33 3.00
C ALA A 24 -16.70 -16.75 4.33
N VAL A 25 -16.46 -15.43 4.38
CA VAL A 25 -16.05 -14.71 5.60
C VAL A 25 -17.15 -14.76 6.65
N ASP A 26 -18.39 -14.49 6.26
CA ASP A 26 -19.55 -14.50 7.18
C ASP A 26 -19.80 -15.91 7.76
N ARG A 27 -19.58 -16.98 6.99
CA ARG A 27 -19.69 -18.35 7.47
C ARG A 27 -18.55 -18.75 8.42
N ALA A 28 -17.33 -18.28 8.19
CA ALA A 28 -16.20 -18.53 9.08
C ALA A 28 -16.38 -17.82 10.43
N THR A 29 -16.93 -16.61 10.42
CA THR A 29 -17.21 -15.84 11.63
C THR A 29 -18.34 -16.48 12.45
N ALA A 30 -19.38 -17.02 11.80
CA ALA A 30 -20.47 -17.73 12.45
C ALA A 30 -20.02 -19.04 13.12
N ALA A 31 -19.11 -19.79 12.50
CA ALA A 31 -18.55 -21.01 13.08
C ALA A 31 -17.72 -20.74 14.35
N LYS A 32 -17.07 -19.57 14.44
CA LYS A 32 -16.29 -19.16 15.61
C LYS A 32 -17.17 -18.75 16.81
N ALA A 33 -18.40 -18.32 16.55
CA ALA A 33 -19.37 -17.93 17.59
C ALA A 33 -20.08 -19.09 18.26
N PHE A 34 -20.11 -20.29 17.66
CA PHE A 34 -20.81 -21.48 18.20
C PHE A 34 -19.89 -22.53 18.86
N GLY A 35 -18.57 -22.28 18.91
CA GLY A 35 -17.59 -23.20 19.52
C GLY A 35 -17.36 -23.04 21.03
N GLY A 36 -18.39 -22.71 21.78
CA GLY A 36 -18.37 -22.64 23.25
C GLY A 36 -18.67 -23.99 23.90
N GLU A 37 -17.74 -24.48 24.67
CA GLU A 37 -17.77 -25.47 25.73
C GLU A 37 -18.76 -26.66 25.64
N MET A 38 -18.21 -27.84 25.43
CA MET A 38 -18.73 -29.06 26.05
C MET A 38 -17.57 -29.92 26.56
N GLY A 39 -17.36 -29.87 27.86
CA GLY A 39 -16.46 -30.77 28.54
C GLY A 39 -17.10 -32.17 28.65
N THR A 40 -16.34 -33.19 28.24
CA THR A 40 -16.56 -34.56 28.70
C THR A 40 -15.21 -35.23 28.90
N SER A 41 -14.98 -35.65 30.14
CA SER A 41 -13.92 -36.56 30.56
C SER A 41 -14.09 -37.92 29.89
N GLY A 42 -13.01 -38.43 29.29
CA GLY A 42 -13.02 -39.81 28.77
C GLY A 42 -11.63 -40.21 28.25
N SER A 43 -10.90 -40.95 29.07
CA SER A 43 -9.65 -41.62 28.81
C SER A 43 -9.67 -42.46 27.54
N ALA A 44 -8.86 -42.10 26.54
CA ALA A 44 -8.38 -43.05 25.54
C ALA A 44 -6.99 -42.59 25.04
N ALA A 45 -6.00 -43.34 25.46
CA ALA A 45 -4.59 -43.02 25.40
C ALA A 45 -3.91 -43.47 24.10
N ARG A 46 -2.89 -42.69 23.71
CA ARG A 46 -1.59 -43.10 23.18
C ARG A 46 -1.35 -43.41 21.70
N HIS A 47 -2.28 -43.21 20.75
CA HIS A 47 -1.93 -43.41 19.34
C HIS A 47 -2.13 -42.16 18.46
N GLY A 48 -2.58 -41.03 19.02
CA GLY A 48 -2.87 -39.78 18.26
C GLY A 48 -1.68 -38.83 18.04
N PHE A 49 -0.59 -39.00 18.79
CA PHE A 49 0.49 -37.97 18.84
C PHE A 49 1.33 -37.86 17.57
N TRP A 50 1.48 -38.95 16.83
CA TRP A 50 2.32 -39.00 15.61
C TRP A 50 1.60 -38.50 14.36
N LEU A 51 0.27 -38.58 14.30
CA LEU A 51 -0.51 -38.08 13.15
C LEU A 51 -0.66 -36.55 13.15
N HIS A 52 -0.68 -35.94 14.31
CA HIS A 52 -0.80 -34.47 14.41
C HIS A 52 0.50 -33.73 14.05
N SER A 53 1.66 -34.29 14.38
CA SER A 53 2.95 -33.69 14.01
C SER A 53 3.25 -33.78 12.52
N LEU A 54 2.88 -34.86 11.85
CA LEU A 54 3.01 -35.00 10.39
C LEU A 54 2.04 -34.10 9.62
N ALA A 55 0.84 -33.89 10.14
CA ALA A 55 -0.14 -33.00 9.54
C ALA A 55 0.25 -31.51 9.66
N GLY A 56 0.80 -31.10 10.82
CA GLY A 56 1.30 -29.74 11.03
C GLY A 56 2.48 -29.39 10.12
N SER A 57 3.43 -30.33 9.97
CA SER A 57 4.57 -30.19 9.07
C SER A 57 4.15 -30.14 7.58
N ALA A 58 3.12 -30.91 7.19
CA ALA A 58 2.61 -30.90 5.81
C ALA A 58 1.91 -29.58 5.44
N VAL A 59 1.27 -28.90 6.41
CA VAL A 59 0.66 -27.57 6.17
C VAL A 59 1.71 -26.48 6.14
N ALA A 60 2.71 -26.50 7.01
CA ALA A 60 3.84 -25.57 6.96
C ALA A 60 4.61 -25.70 5.64
N ILE A 61 4.86 -26.94 5.17
CA ILE A 61 5.47 -27.21 3.86
C ILE A 61 4.51 -26.83 2.71
N ALA A 62 3.19 -26.98 2.89
CA ALA A 62 2.19 -26.60 1.89
C ALA A 62 2.04 -25.09 1.76
N LEU A 63 2.19 -24.32 2.84
CA LEU A 63 2.24 -22.87 2.82
C LEU A 63 3.60 -22.33 2.34
N ALA A 64 4.70 -23.03 2.60
CA ALA A 64 6.03 -22.73 2.06
C ALA A 64 6.19 -23.10 0.56
N LEU A 65 5.34 -24.00 0.05
CA LEU A 65 5.28 -24.42 -1.36
C LEU A 65 4.02 -23.90 -2.06
N ALA A 66 3.10 -23.21 -1.34
CA ALA A 66 2.08 -22.42 -2.03
C ALA A 66 2.82 -21.39 -2.86
N PRO A 67 2.42 -21.12 -4.12
CA PRO A 67 2.85 -19.92 -4.77
C PRO A 67 2.50 -18.82 -3.77
N GLN A 68 3.50 -18.01 -3.38
CA GLN A 68 3.29 -16.82 -2.57
C GLN A 68 2.08 -16.14 -3.19
N LEU A 69 1.11 -15.75 -2.38
CA LEU A 69 -0.05 -14.98 -2.81
C LEU A 69 0.46 -14.05 -3.89
N ALA A 70 -0.01 -14.19 -5.14
CA ALA A 70 0.60 -13.53 -6.29
C ALA A 70 0.55 -12.02 -6.06
N SER A 71 1.58 -11.52 -5.42
CA SER A 71 1.88 -10.11 -5.24
C SER A 71 2.88 -9.79 -6.32
N ALA A 72 2.60 -8.83 -7.16
CA ALA A 72 3.49 -8.43 -8.23
C ALA A 72 4.77 -7.80 -7.67
N ASP A 73 4.66 -7.08 -6.55
CA ASP A 73 5.82 -6.65 -5.79
C ASP A 73 6.22 -7.72 -4.78
N GLU A 74 7.51 -7.85 -4.49
CA GLU A 74 7.98 -8.76 -3.45
C GLU A 74 7.27 -8.44 -2.13
N VAL A 75 6.57 -9.43 -1.56
CA VAL A 75 5.73 -9.25 -0.36
C VAL A 75 4.48 -8.36 -0.57
N GLY A 76 4.20 -7.88 -1.78
CA GLY A 76 3.04 -7.03 -2.11
C GLY A 76 3.19 -5.57 -1.73
N GLU A 77 4.42 -5.10 -1.50
CA GLU A 77 4.74 -3.73 -1.16
C GLU A 77 5.71 -3.13 -2.16
N SER A 78 5.41 -1.91 -2.60
CA SER A 78 6.27 -1.10 -3.46
C SER A 78 7.05 -0.08 -2.63
N PHE A 79 8.20 0.38 -3.15
CA PHE A 79 8.92 1.51 -2.58
C PHE A 79 8.03 2.76 -2.49
N TRP A 80 7.33 3.07 -3.58
CA TRP A 80 6.41 4.19 -3.57
C TRP A 80 5.15 3.84 -2.77
N THR A 81 4.87 4.63 -1.73
CA THR A 81 3.60 4.53 -1.00
C THR A 81 2.58 5.47 -1.66
N PRO A 82 1.58 4.93 -2.40
CA PRO A 82 0.58 5.74 -3.09
C PRO A 82 -0.18 6.67 -2.13
N GLY A 83 -0.41 7.93 -2.55
CA GLY A 83 -1.00 8.95 -1.70
C GLY A 83 0.01 9.77 -0.89
N SER A 84 1.31 9.59 -1.11
CA SER A 84 2.37 10.37 -0.46
C SER A 84 2.23 11.86 -0.74
N PHE A 85 1.90 12.24 -1.97
CA PHE A 85 1.57 13.60 -2.32
C PHE A 85 0.07 13.89 -2.14
N GLY A 86 -0.28 15.15 -2.15
CA GLY A 86 -1.64 15.67 -2.04
C GLY A 86 -1.66 17.12 -2.50
N SER A 87 -2.52 17.94 -1.92
CA SER A 87 -2.58 19.36 -2.22
C SER A 87 -1.28 20.09 -1.90
N LEU A 88 -1.01 21.15 -2.66
CA LEU A 88 0.16 22.01 -2.56
C LEU A 88 1.51 21.31 -2.84
N ALA A 89 1.50 20.12 -3.47
CA ALA A 89 2.66 19.27 -3.63
C ALA A 89 3.86 19.96 -4.34
N ALA A 90 3.59 20.81 -5.34
CA ALA A 90 4.63 21.50 -6.10
C ALA A 90 4.87 22.95 -5.66
N THR A 91 4.17 23.44 -4.63
CA THR A 91 4.38 24.82 -4.14
C THR A 91 5.76 25.00 -3.56
N ALA A 92 6.34 26.16 -3.77
CA ALA A 92 7.63 26.54 -3.18
C ALA A 92 7.51 26.63 -1.66
N SER A 93 8.57 26.22 -0.96
CA SER A 93 8.67 26.30 0.50
C SER A 93 9.52 27.50 0.89
N GLN A 94 9.40 27.99 2.13
CA GLN A 94 10.30 29.02 2.64
C GLN A 94 11.72 28.45 2.82
N PRO A 95 12.78 29.22 2.48
CA PRO A 95 14.15 28.80 2.72
C PRO A 95 14.43 28.53 4.21
N GLY A 96 15.18 27.48 4.48
CA GLY A 96 15.57 27.07 5.82
C GLY A 96 15.23 25.62 6.13
N PHE A 97 15.33 25.27 7.41
CA PHE A 97 15.00 23.93 7.90
C PHE A 97 13.50 23.77 8.11
N SER A 98 13.01 22.62 7.72
CA SER A 98 11.64 22.16 8.01
C SER A 98 11.68 20.73 8.54
N LEU A 99 10.70 20.38 9.37
CA LEU A 99 10.51 19.04 9.90
C LEU A 99 9.10 18.58 9.62
N THR A 100 8.97 17.48 8.90
CA THR A 100 7.68 16.82 8.67
C THR A 100 7.62 15.53 9.48
N SER A 101 6.54 15.34 10.22
CA SER A 101 6.20 14.10 10.92
C SER A 101 4.92 13.56 10.33
N THR A 102 4.91 12.29 9.91
CA THR A 102 3.74 11.65 9.32
C THR A 102 3.42 10.38 10.07
N TYR A 103 2.18 10.22 10.50
CA TYR A 103 1.61 8.95 10.90
C TYR A 103 0.76 8.40 9.75
N TYR A 104 1.03 7.18 9.36
CA TYR A 104 0.31 6.44 8.33
C TYR A 104 -0.27 5.18 8.91
N HIS A 105 -1.55 4.95 8.72
CA HIS A 105 -2.22 3.71 9.04
C HIS A 105 -2.88 3.14 7.80
N THR A 106 -2.69 1.85 7.56
CA THR A 106 -3.38 1.13 6.49
C THR A 106 -3.91 -0.20 7.00
N SER A 107 -5.00 -0.65 6.40
CA SER A 107 -5.51 -2.00 6.59
C SER A 107 -5.95 -2.54 5.24
N THR A 108 -5.19 -3.50 4.75
CA THR A 108 -5.39 -4.11 3.44
C THR A 108 -5.71 -5.59 3.55
N SER A 109 -6.39 -6.12 2.55
CA SER A 109 -6.69 -7.55 2.44
C SER A 109 -6.47 -8.05 1.02
N ALA A 110 -6.04 -9.31 0.91
CA ALA A 110 -5.91 -10.02 -0.36
C ALA A 110 -6.50 -11.43 -0.22
N GLY A 111 -7.16 -11.90 -1.27
CA GLY A 111 -7.67 -13.28 -1.35
C GLY A 111 -7.01 -14.06 -2.48
N SER A 112 -6.84 -15.37 -2.31
CA SER A 112 -6.38 -16.27 -3.37
C SER A 112 -7.07 -17.62 -3.27
N GLU A 113 -7.23 -18.27 -4.42
CA GLU A 113 -7.70 -19.66 -4.53
C GLU A 113 -6.66 -20.46 -5.33
N VAL A 114 -6.24 -21.59 -4.79
CA VAL A 114 -5.25 -22.47 -5.40
C VAL A 114 -5.78 -23.90 -5.41
N ALA A 115 -5.83 -24.53 -6.59
CA ALA A 115 -6.09 -25.96 -6.72
C ALA A 115 -4.77 -26.74 -6.65
N ARG A 116 -4.76 -27.81 -5.89
CA ARG A 116 -3.57 -28.64 -5.65
C ARG A 116 -3.91 -30.12 -5.76
N ALA A 117 -3.05 -30.90 -6.43
CA ALA A 117 -3.14 -32.34 -6.44
C ALA A 117 -2.09 -32.94 -5.49
N ARG A 118 -2.53 -33.80 -4.58
CA ARG A 118 -1.67 -34.53 -3.66
C ARG A 118 -1.75 -36.03 -3.91
N LEU A 119 -0.61 -36.69 -4.07
CA LEU A 119 -0.54 -38.15 -4.09
C LEU A 119 -0.55 -38.72 -2.67
N ILE A 120 -1.57 -39.52 -2.35
CA ILE A 120 -1.63 -40.29 -1.09
C ILE A 120 -1.50 -41.75 -1.39
N ARG A 121 -0.77 -42.43 -0.50
CA ARG A 121 -0.57 -43.88 -0.55
C ARG A 121 -1.18 -44.51 0.70
N ILE A 122 -2.19 -45.35 0.51
CA ILE A 122 -2.80 -46.11 1.58
C ILE A 122 -2.55 -47.62 1.30
N GLY A 123 -1.60 -48.21 2.00
CA GLY A 123 -1.16 -49.59 1.73
C GLY A 123 -0.57 -49.75 0.32
N ARG A 124 -1.20 -50.55 -0.53
CA ARG A 124 -0.81 -50.79 -1.91
C ARG A 124 -1.52 -49.88 -2.93
N VAL A 125 -2.46 -49.06 -2.49
CA VAL A 125 -3.25 -48.16 -3.36
C VAL A 125 -2.61 -46.78 -3.31
N THR A 126 -2.27 -46.25 -4.49
CA THR A 126 -1.82 -44.87 -4.68
C THR A 126 -2.94 -44.13 -5.39
N GLY A 127 -3.44 -43.04 -4.80
CA GLY A 127 -4.46 -42.20 -5.39
C GLY A 127 -4.02 -40.76 -5.39
N ALA A 128 -4.49 -39.97 -6.34
CA ALA A 128 -4.40 -38.52 -6.32
C ALA A 128 -5.61 -37.96 -5.57
N VAL A 129 -5.38 -37.02 -4.68
CA VAL A 129 -6.43 -36.25 -4.02
C VAL A 129 -6.24 -34.80 -4.39
N ASP A 130 -7.27 -34.23 -5.00
CA ASP A 130 -7.30 -32.82 -5.32
C ASP A 130 -7.67 -32.02 -4.06
N GLU A 131 -6.83 -31.05 -3.70
CA GLU A 131 -7.07 -30.14 -2.58
C GLU A 131 -7.32 -28.74 -3.15
N ASN A 132 -8.38 -28.09 -2.70
CA ASN A 132 -8.63 -26.67 -2.96
C ASN A 132 -8.26 -25.88 -1.72
N VAL A 133 -7.40 -24.87 -1.89
CA VAL A 133 -6.99 -23.95 -0.83
C VAL A 133 -7.54 -22.57 -1.16
N SER A 134 -8.39 -22.05 -0.28
CA SER A 134 -8.84 -20.66 -0.30
C SER A 134 -8.19 -19.94 0.86
N ALA A 135 -7.47 -18.86 0.61
CA ALA A 135 -6.76 -18.10 1.63
C ALA A 135 -7.13 -16.61 1.57
N ILE A 136 -7.22 -15.99 2.74
CA ILE A 136 -7.43 -14.55 2.90
C ILE A 136 -6.34 -14.02 3.83
N SER A 137 -5.58 -13.06 3.36
CA SER A 137 -4.60 -12.32 4.14
C SER A 137 -5.13 -10.95 4.50
N VAL A 138 -4.90 -10.53 5.75
CA VAL A 138 -5.19 -9.18 6.24
C VAL A 138 -3.90 -8.63 6.85
N SER A 139 -3.54 -7.40 6.44
CA SER A 139 -2.28 -6.76 6.86
C SER A 139 -2.54 -5.33 7.34
N PRO A 140 -2.87 -5.11 8.62
CA PRO A 140 -2.81 -3.78 9.21
C PRO A 140 -1.36 -3.36 9.46
N GLU A 141 -1.08 -2.09 9.16
CA GLU A 141 0.23 -1.49 9.33
C GLU A 141 0.11 -0.07 9.89
N ASP A 142 1.02 0.27 10.82
CA ASP A 142 1.17 1.58 11.42
C ASP A 142 2.60 2.06 11.22
N LEU A 143 2.79 3.19 10.54
CA LEU A 143 4.10 3.79 10.29
C LEU A 143 4.15 5.21 10.86
N ALA A 144 5.25 5.53 11.50
CA ALA A 144 5.62 6.89 11.89
C ALA A 144 6.88 7.29 11.11
N THR A 145 6.78 8.35 10.31
CA THR A 145 7.88 8.86 9.49
C THR A 145 8.30 10.23 9.99
N ILE A 146 9.62 10.46 10.09
CA ILE A 146 10.21 11.77 10.36
C ILE A 146 11.06 12.15 9.15
N THR A 147 10.81 13.36 8.62
CA THR A 147 11.48 13.87 7.42
C THR A 147 12.03 15.28 7.70
N PRO A 148 13.26 15.41 8.22
CA PRO A 148 13.97 16.67 8.16
C PRO A 148 14.27 17.05 6.71
N SER A 149 14.13 18.35 6.40
CA SER A 149 14.40 18.89 5.09
C SER A 149 15.06 20.26 5.18
N TYR A 150 15.79 20.62 4.14
CA TYR A 150 16.41 21.93 4.01
C TYR A 150 16.12 22.51 2.62
N THR A 151 15.53 23.71 2.60
CA THR A 151 15.24 24.46 1.39
C THR A 151 16.30 25.56 1.22
N PHE A 152 16.98 25.55 0.07
CA PHE A 152 18.04 26.51 -0.22
C PHE A 152 17.46 27.89 -0.58
N ALA A 153 18.08 28.95 -0.06
CA ALA A 153 17.71 30.32 -0.40
C ALA A 153 18.17 30.72 -1.82
N THR A 154 19.30 30.16 -2.27
CA THR A 154 19.87 30.45 -3.58
C THR A 154 19.17 29.59 -4.65
N PRO A 155 18.60 30.20 -5.70
CA PRO A 155 17.99 29.46 -6.79
C PRO A 155 19.00 28.58 -7.52
N VAL A 156 18.59 27.38 -7.92
CA VAL A 156 19.31 26.45 -8.77
C VAL A 156 18.52 26.29 -10.07
N LEU A 157 19.13 26.53 -11.22
CA LEU A 157 18.43 26.51 -12.53
C LEU A 157 17.14 27.36 -12.57
N GLY A 158 17.15 28.49 -11.85
CA GLY A 158 15.99 29.37 -11.72
C GLY A 158 14.87 28.85 -10.80
N GLY A 159 15.03 27.70 -10.19
CA GLY A 159 14.11 27.07 -9.28
C GLY A 159 14.64 27.00 -7.84
N GLN A 160 13.77 26.76 -6.89
CA GLN A 160 14.08 26.57 -5.49
C GLN A 160 14.43 25.10 -5.23
N ALA A 161 15.68 24.83 -4.84
CA ALA A 161 16.14 23.49 -4.49
C ALA A 161 15.84 23.16 -3.03
N ALA A 162 15.51 21.89 -2.75
CA ALA A 162 15.39 21.35 -1.42
C ALA A 162 15.92 19.91 -1.36
N VAL A 163 16.45 19.53 -0.20
CA VAL A 163 16.87 18.16 0.12
C VAL A 163 16.17 17.69 1.38
N ALA A 164 15.90 16.40 1.46
CA ALA A 164 15.24 15.78 2.60
C ALA A 164 15.75 14.35 2.77
N VAL A 165 15.54 13.80 3.96
CA VAL A 165 15.70 12.36 4.20
C VAL A 165 14.56 11.90 5.11
N SER A 166 13.90 10.82 4.72
CA SER A 166 12.85 10.20 5.54
C SER A 166 13.38 9.00 6.29
N ALA A 167 13.04 8.89 7.56
CA ALA A 167 13.27 7.74 8.41
C ALA A 167 11.92 7.23 8.93
N VAL A 168 11.69 5.93 8.84
CA VAL A 168 10.43 5.27 9.18
C VAL A 168 10.62 4.37 10.39
N TYR A 169 9.68 4.37 11.32
CA TYR A 169 9.52 3.34 12.34
C TYR A 169 8.09 2.82 12.29
N GLY A 170 7.91 1.51 12.30
CA GLY A 170 6.59 0.97 12.12
C GLY A 170 6.30 -0.33 12.86
N ARG A 171 5.03 -0.70 12.76
CA ARG A 171 4.52 -2.00 13.18
C ARG A 171 3.58 -2.52 12.10
N LYS A 172 3.83 -3.75 11.66
CA LYS A 172 3.00 -4.46 10.71
C LYS A 172 2.62 -5.81 11.27
N ARG A 173 1.38 -6.21 11.04
CA ARG A 173 0.89 -7.54 11.33
C ARG A 173 0.24 -8.13 10.10
N THR A 174 0.69 -9.30 9.66
CA THR A 174 0.02 -10.07 8.60
C THR A 174 -0.61 -11.31 9.22
N SER A 175 -1.88 -11.55 8.92
CA SER A 175 -2.61 -12.75 9.31
C SER A 175 -3.23 -13.37 8.07
N THR A 176 -2.95 -14.64 7.82
CA THR A 176 -3.51 -15.40 6.70
C THR A 176 -4.33 -16.55 7.21
N ASP A 177 -5.62 -16.52 6.89
CA ASP A 177 -6.57 -17.58 7.16
C ASP A 177 -6.72 -18.45 5.90
N ALA A 178 -6.50 -19.75 6.00
CA ALA A 178 -6.58 -20.70 4.90
C ALA A 178 -7.63 -21.79 5.17
N LEU A 179 -8.54 -21.99 4.22
CA LEU A 179 -9.49 -23.09 4.18
C LEU A 179 -8.99 -24.11 3.16
N ILE A 180 -8.64 -25.32 3.62
CA ILE A 180 -8.22 -26.44 2.81
C ILE A 180 -9.37 -27.41 2.68
N THR A 181 -9.84 -27.64 1.45
CA THR A 181 -10.97 -28.54 1.17
C THR A 181 -10.48 -29.71 0.34
N THR A 182 -10.65 -30.92 0.88
CA THR A 182 -10.22 -32.18 0.29
C THR A 182 -11.44 -33.03 -0.04
N PRO A 183 -11.81 -33.21 -1.32
CA PRO A 183 -12.82 -34.18 -1.69
C PRO A 183 -12.25 -35.59 -1.56
N LEU A 184 -12.96 -36.44 -0.84
CA LEU A 184 -12.62 -37.87 -0.66
C LEU A 184 -13.65 -38.69 -1.39
N VAL A 185 -13.20 -39.45 -2.40
CA VAL A 185 -14.07 -40.36 -3.20
C VAL A 185 -13.55 -41.77 -3.07
N ALA A 186 -14.41 -42.69 -2.60
CA ALA A 186 -14.11 -44.12 -2.47
C ALA A 186 -15.31 -44.94 -3.00
N GLY A 187 -15.22 -45.41 -4.25
CA GLY A 187 -16.31 -46.10 -4.92
C GLY A 187 -17.54 -45.21 -5.11
N SER A 188 -18.70 -45.63 -4.61
CA SER A 188 -19.94 -44.82 -4.61
C SER A 188 -20.07 -43.85 -3.44
N PHE A 189 -19.10 -43.84 -2.55
CA PHE A 189 -19.08 -42.93 -1.40
C PHE A 189 -18.25 -41.69 -1.71
N ALA A 190 -18.84 -40.51 -1.60
CA ALA A 190 -18.18 -39.23 -1.78
C ALA A 190 -18.44 -38.34 -0.55
N THR A 191 -17.38 -37.80 0.01
CA THR A 191 -17.44 -36.83 1.12
C THR A 191 -16.40 -35.74 0.92
N THR A 192 -16.56 -34.62 1.58
CA THR A 192 -15.62 -33.51 1.54
C THR A 192 -15.13 -33.26 2.96
N GLN A 193 -13.83 -33.24 3.15
CA GLN A 193 -13.21 -32.85 4.41
C GLN A 193 -12.64 -31.44 4.27
N SER A 194 -12.99 -30.56 5.22
CA SER A 194 -12.47 -29.20 5.26
C SER A 194 -11.64 -29.00 6.52
N ARG A 195 -10.49 -28.33 6.38
CA ARG A 195 -9.62 -27.94 7.47
C ARG A 195 -9.36 -26.44 7.38
N PHE A 196 -9.43 -25.77 8.52
CA PHE A 196 -9.11 -24.36 8.67
C PHE A 196 -7.79 -24.21 9.41
N ASP A 197 -6.92 -23.33 8.91
CA ASP A 197 -5.62 -23.02 9.51
C ASP A 197 -5.34 -21.51 9.45
N THR A 198 -4.69 -20.96 10.47
CA THR A 198 -4.34 -19.54 10.55
C THR A 198 -2.87 -19.39 10.88
N ILE A 199 -2.17 -18.62 10.09
CA ILE A 199 -0.80 -18.19 10.38
C ILE A 199 -0.77 -16.67 10.55
N SER A 200 0.03 -16.18 11.49
CA SER A 200 0.19 -14.74 11.70
C SER A 200 1.62 -14.41 12.10
N ASP A 201 2.09 -13.25 11.62
CA ASP A 201 3.37 -12.69 11.99
C ASP A 201 3.21 -11.21 12.33
N THR A 202 4.05 -10.71 13.23
CA THR A 202 4.07 -9.30 13.63
C THR A 202 5.51 -8.84 13.75
N VAL A 203 5.82 -7.72 13.10
CA VAL A 203 7.12 -7.06 13.18
C VAL A 203 6.94 -5.64 13.68
N SER A 204 7.90 -5.14 14.45
CA SER A 204 8.06 -3.72 14.77
C SER A 204 9.53 -3.37 14.65
N GLY A 205 9.84 -2.25 14.03
CA GLY A 205 11.23 -1.86 13.80
C GLY A 205 11.36 -0.62 12.93
N PHE A 206 12.60 -0.25 12.65
CA PHE A 206 12.90 0.78 11.67
C PHE A 206 12.68 0.23 10.25
N GLY A 207 12.09 1.05 9.40
CA GLY A 207 12.04 0.84 7.96
C GLY A 207 13.26 1.41 7.26
N ASP A 208 13.19 1.47 5.96
CA ASP A 208 14.25 1.96 5.11
C ASP A 208 14.38 3.49 5.18
N PHE A 209 15.52 4.00 4.74
CA PHE A 209 15.74 5.44 4.60
C PHE A 209 15.47 5.88 3.16
N ALA A 210 14.80 7.02 3.01
CA ALA A 210 14.51 7.59 1.70
C ALA A 210 15.10 9.01 1.58
N PRO A 211 16.31 9.17 1.00
CA PRO A 211 16.83 10.46 0.62
C PRO A 211 16.06 11.02 -0.57
N GLN A 212 15.83 12.35 -0.57
CA GLN A 212 15.09 13.04 -1.62
C GLN A 212 15.75 14.37 -1.95
N ALA A 213 15.73 14.75 -3.24
CA ALA A 213 16.01 16.08 -3.71
C ALA A 213 14.87 16.57 -4.60
N SER A 214 14.58 17.86 -4.57
CA SER A 214 13.54 18.46 -5.41
C SER A 214 13.91 19.86 -5.87
N LEU A 215 13.32 20.26 -6.98
CA LEU A 215 13.46 21.58 -7.56
C LEU A 215 12.07 22.11 -7.93
N ARG A 216 11.74 23.31 -7.47
CA ARG A 216 10.41 23.91 -7.62
C ARG A 216 10.52 25.27 -8.31
N TRP A 217 9.60 25.54 -9.23
CA TRP A 217 9.47 26.83 -9.92
C TRP A 217 8.08 27.41 -9.66
N ASN A 218 8.02 28.64 -9.21
CA ASN A 218 6.77 29.38 -9.04
C ASN A 218 6.60 30.35 -10.22
N ILE A 219 5.47 30.30 -10.89
CA ILE A 219 5.09 31.16 -12.02
C ILE A 219 3.69 31.71 -11.73
N GLY A 220 3.61 32.62 -10.76
CA GLY A 220 2.34 33.19 -10.28
C GLY A 220 1.48 32.15 -9.57
N VAL A 221 0.29 31.84 -10.12
CA VAL A 221 -0.59 30.81 -9.57
C VAL A 221 -0.19 29.37 -9.95
N HIS A 222 0.79 29.24 -10.83
CA HIS A 222 1.28 27.95 -11.34
C HIS A 222 2.60 27.59 -10.67
N ASN A 223 2.71 26.38 -10.17
CA ASN A 223 3.92 25.83 -9.58
C ASN A 223 4.26 24.51 -10.26
N VAL A 224 5.53 24.34 -10.58
CA VAL A 224 6.05 23.12 -11.18
C VAL A 224 7.14 22.55 -10.27
N MET A 225 7.19 21.25 -10.16
CA MET A 225 8.21 20.54 -9.37
C MET A 225 8.80 19.39 -10.19
N THR A 226 10.09 19.17 -10.02
CA THR A 226 10.71 17.88 -10.30
C THR A 226 11.37 17.35 -9.02
N TYR A 227 11.38 16.04 -8.87
CA TYR A 227 12.03 15.41 -7.72
C TYR A 227 12.73 14.11 -8.13
N VAL A 228 13.65 13.69 -7.29
CA VAL A 228 14.25 12.36 -7.27
C VAL A 228 14.32 11.89 -5.83
N THR A 229 14.00 10.63 -5.61
CA THR A 229 14.10 9.96 -4.30
C THR A 229 14.58 8.53 -4.49
N GLY A 230 15.04 7.89 -3.44
CA GLY A 230 15.48 6.51 -3.51
C GLY A 230 15.30 5.78 -2.19
N ASN A 231 15.37 4.47 -2.24
CA ASN A 231 15.34 3.59 -1.09
C ASN A 231 16.74 3.09 -0.73
N VAL A 232 17.13 3.30 0.53
CA VAL A 232 18.33 2.70 1.12
C VAL A 232 17.85 1.59 2.06
N PRO A 233 18.04 0.30 1.70
CA PRO A 233 17.42 -0.83 2.40
C PRO A 233 18.21 -1.17 3.68
N LEU A 234 17.94 -0.41 4.75
CA LEU A 234 18.53 -0.58 6.08
C LEU A 234 17.48 -1.00 7.12
N GLY A 235 16.24 -1.12 6.71
CA GLY A 235 15.11 -1.45 7.57
C GLY A 235 15.03 -2.91 7.97
N ALA A 236 14.08 -3.20 8.87
CA ALA A 236 13.80 -4.55 9.32
C ALA A 236 13.19 -5.39 8.20
N TYR A 237 14.01 -6.23 7.58
CA TYR A 237 13.65 -7.14 6.51
C TYR A 237 14.22 -8.54 6.75
N ASP A 238 13.40 -9.56 6.53
CA ASP A 238 13.76 -10.97 6.53
C ASP A 238 12.85 -11.70 5.52
N PRO A 239 13.41 -12.30 4.45
CA PRO A 239 12.61 -12.96 3.41
C PRO A 239 11.84 -14.20 3.91
N ALA A 240 12.17 -14.72 5.10
CA ALA A 240 11.46 -15.84 5.71
C ALA A 240 10.21 -15.40 6.52
N ARG A 241 9.98 -14.11 6.72
CA ARG A 241 8.84 -13.57 7.48
C ARG A 241 7.66 -13.23 6.58
N LEU A 242 6.46 -13.26 7.17
CA LEU A 242 5.24 -12.78 6.52
C LEU A 242 5.07 -11.24 6.61
N SER A 243 5.74 -10.62 7.59
CA SER A 243 5.68 -9.18 7.82
C SER A 243 7.07 -8.58 7.84
N ASN A 244 7.27 -7.53 7.07
CA ASN A 244 8.49 -6.72 7.02
C ASN A 244 8.13 -5.24 7.09
N ILE A 245 9.04 -4.38 7.57
CA ILE A 245 8.92 -2.92 7.52
C ILE A 245 9.81 -2.35 6.41
N GLY A 246 11.00 -2.93 6.20
CA GLY A 246 11.84 -2.65 5.03
C GLY A 246 11.45 -3.53 3.86
N ILE A 247 11.75 -3.06 2.64
CA ILE A 247 11.44 -3.80 1.40
C ILE A 247 12.58 -4.70 0.90
N GLY A 248 13.73 -4.69 1.59
CA GLY A 248 14.88 -5.59 1.31
C GLY A 248 15.69 -5.24 0.07
N HIS A 249 15.33 -4.23 -0.70
CA HIS A 249 16.07 -3.81 -1.90
C HIS A 249 16.12 -2.29 -2.06
N GLY A 250 17.09 -1.83 -2.81
CA GLY A 250 17.16 -0.43 -3.22
C GLY A 250 16.14 -0.10 -4.30
N ALA A 251 15.75 1.17 -4.39
CA ALA A 251 14.92 1.70 -5.47
C ALA A 251 15.34 3.13 -5.82
N LEU A 252 15.04 3.56 -7.02
CA LEU A 252 15.20 4.93 -7.48
C LEU A 252 13.88 5.38 -8.12
N ASP A 253 13.38 6.52 -7.66
CA ASP A 253 12.15 7.12 -8.15
C ASP A 253 12.39 8.56 -8.59
N GLY A 254 11.71 8.99 -9.63
CA GLY A 254 11.75 10.36 -10.11
C GLY A 254 10.45 10.75 -10.78
N GLY A 255 10.11 12.03 -10.64
CA GLY A 255 8.84 12.50 -11.16
C GLY A 255 8.73 14.00 -11.31
N VAL A 256 7.55 14.40 -11.77
CA VAL A 256 7.17 15.78 -11.97
C VAL A 256 5.85 16.07 -11.27
N GLY A 257 5.74 17.28 -10.76
CA GLY A 257 4.53 17.77 -10.08
C GLY A 257 4.09 19.11 -10.65
N TYR A 258 2.79 19.33 -10.58
CA TYR A 258 2.18 20.61 -10.91
C TYR A 258 1.17 20.97 -9.82
N THR A 259 1.15 22.25 -9.41
CA THR A 259 0.14 22.81 -8.53
C THR A 259 -0.37 24.12 -9.11
N TYR A 260 -1.68 24.22 -9.32
CA TYR A 260 -2.38 25.47 -9.44
C TYR A 260 -2.84 25.91 -8.06
N PHE A 261 -2.46 27.10 -7.63
CA PHE A 261 -2.93 27.67 -6.38
C PHE A 261 -3.21 29.16 -6.52
N ASN A 262 -4.47 29.54 -6.34
CA ASN A 262 -4.89 30.94 -6.36
C ASN A 262 -5.38 31.34 -4.97
N GLU A 263 -4.55 32.11 -4.25
CA GLU A 263 -4.82 32.55 -2.88
C GLU A 263 -6.06 33.44 -2.77
N GLN A 264 -6.38 34.19 -3.85
CA GLN A 264 -7.54 35.13 -3.82
C GLN A 264 -8.87 34.38 -3.87
N SER A 265 -8.97 33.36 -4.70
CA SER A 265 -10.16 32.51 -4.81
C SER A 265 -10.17 31.34 -3.82
N GLY A 266 -9.02 30.97 -3.28
CA GLY A 266 -8.82 29.82 -2.41
C GLY A 266 -8.90 28.46 -3.11
N TYR A 267 -8.89 28.42 -4.45
CA TYR A 267 -8.88 27.15 -5.19
C TYR A 267 -7.47 26.65 -5.42
N GLU A 268 -7.32 25.35 -5.26
CA GLU A 268 -6.08 24.64 -5.44
C GLU A 268 -6.31 23.33 -6.18
N PHE A 269 -5.37 22.95 -7.06
CA PHE A 269 -5.30 21.65 -7.71
C PHE A 269 -3.83 21.24 -7.82
N SER A 270 -3.50 20.02 -7.38
CA SER A 270 -2.18 19.43 -7.49
C SER A 270 -2.25 18.07 -8.19
N ALA A 271 -1.20 17.77 -8.96
CA ALA A 271 -0.98 16.47 -9.56
C ALA A 271 0.53 16.18 -9.57
N VAL A 272 0.91 14.96 -9.22
CA VAL A 272 2.29 14.47 -9.24
C VAL A 272 2.31 13.11 -9.90
N GLY A 273 3.16 12.93 -10.90
CA GLY A 273 3.40 11.64 -11.54
C GLY A 273 4.87 11.27 -11.48
N GLY A 274 5.16 10.00 -11.31
CA GLY A 274 6.51 9.50 -11.21
C GLY A 274 6.66 8.05 -11.66
N VAL A 275 7.94 7.65 -11.72
CA VAL A 275 8.38 6.32 -12.16
C VAL A 275 9.40 5.79 -11.16
N THR A 276 9.17 4.59 -10.67
CA THR A 276 10.07 3.87 -9.77
C THR A 276 10.79 2.76 -10.53
N TYR A 277 12.10 2.70 -10.41
CA TYR A 277 12.94 1.56 -10.81
C TYR A 277 13.39 0.82 -9.55
N ASN A 278 13.08 -0.47 -9.46
CA ASN A 278 13.44 -1.34 -8.36
C ASN A 278 14.73 -2.10 -8.68
N PHE A 279 15.70 -2.11 -7.76
CA PHE A 279 16.90 -2.95 -7.88
C PHE A 279 16.60 -4.38 -7.46
N VAL A 280 17.46 -5.30 -7.86
CA VAL A 280 17.35 -6.71 -7.43
C VAL A 280 17.52 -6.79 -5.92
N ASN A 281 16.63 -7.52 -5.25
CA ASN A 281 16.79 -7.89 -3.85
C ASN A 281 17.93 -8.91 -3.73
N PRO A 282 19.00 -8.64 -2.98
CA PRO A 282 20.15 -9.52 -2.89
C PRO A 282 19.87 -10.86 -2.17
N ASP A 283 18.87 -10.87 -1.27
CA ASP A 283 18.54 -12.04 -0.46
C ASP A 283 17.68 -13.05 -1.23
N THR A 284 16.78 -12.55 -2.08
CA THR A 284 15.82 -13.39 -2.82
C THR A 284 16.14 -13.50 -4.30
N LEU A 285 17.02 -12.63 -4.83
CA LEU A 285 17.32 -12.47 -6.27
C LEU A 285 16.08 -12.12 -7.11
N TYR A 286 15.03 -11.60 -6.47
CA TYR A 286 13.82 -11.10 -7.10
C TYR A 286 14.00 -9.62 -7.46
N GLN A 287 13.37 -9.19 -8.53
CA GLN A 287 13.33 -7.78 -8.93
C GLN A 287 11.90 -7.41 -9.29
N SER A 288 11.31 -6.51 -8.51
CA SER A 288 10.01 -5.90 -8.85
C SER A 288 10.11 -5.11 -10.15
N GLY A 289 9.06 -5.11 -10.93
CA GLY A 289 8.99 -4.37 -12.19
C GLY A 289 9.08 -2.85 -11.99
N VAL A 290 9.04 -2.11 -13.09
CA VAL A 290 8.98 -0.66 -13.08
C VAL A 290 7.57 -0.22 -12.73
N ASP A 291 7.46 0.72 -11.77
CA ASP A 291 6.19 1.22 -11.28
C ASP A 291 5.91 2.62 -11.80
N LEU A 292 4.66 2.87 -12.14
CA LEU A 292 4.12 4.19 -12.44
C LEU A 292 3.17 4.59 -11.33
N HIS A 293 3.29 5.81 -10.84
CA HIS A 293 2.37 6.33 -9.85
C HIS A 293 1.90 7.74 -10.20
N PHE A 294 0.71 8.05 -9.73
CA PHE A 294 0.08 9.36 -9.94
C PHE A 294 -0.77 9.69 -8.73
N ASP A 295 -0.41 10.76 -8.03
CA ASP A 295 -1.13 11.33 -6.89
C ASP A 295 -1.77 12.66 -7.30
N TRP A 296 -2.98 12.94 -6.84
CA TRP A 296 -3.65 14.20 -7.09
C TRP A 296 -4.41 14.71 -5.86
N GLY A 297 -4.61 16.02 -5.83
CA GLY A 297 -5.44 16.69 -4.84
C GLY A 297 -6.17 17.87 -5.47
N ALA A 298 -7.40 18.12 -5.04
CA ALA A 298 -8.18 19.30 -5.40
C ALA A 298 -8.82 19.84 -4.15
N SER A 299 -8.54 21.08 -3.80
CA SER A 299 -8.99 21.63 -2.53
C SER A 299 -9.43 23.08 -2.61
N ARG A 300 -10.11 23.51 -1.55
CA ARG A 300 -10.52 24.88 -1.34
C ARG A 300 -10.10 25.34 0.05
N PHE A 301 -9.45 26.46 0.10
CA PHE A 301 -9.18 27.20 1.32
C PHE A 301 -10.44 27.99 1.71
N LEU A 302 -11.10 27.58 2.79
CA LEU A 302 -12.28 28.25 3.35
C LEU A 302 -11.89 29.51 4.13
N THR A 303 -10.70 29.49 4.71
CA THR A 303 -10.02 30.62 5.33
C THR A 303 -8.55 30.56 4.90
N LYS A 304 -7.72 31.49 5.35
CA LYS A 304 -6.26 31.43 5.12
C LYS A 304 -5.61 30.21 5.81
N GLN A 305 -6.26 29.65 6.82
CA GLN A 305 -5.75 28.53 7.59
C GLN A 305 -6.41 27.19 7.21
N LEU A 306 -7.73 27.21 6.96
CA LEU A 306 -8.51 25.99 6.82
C LEU A 306 -8.69 25.60 5.36
N GLN A 307 -8.23 24.41 5.01
CA GLN A 307 -8.32 23.77 3.70
C GLN A 307 -9.16 22.49 3.80
N ILE A 308 -10.07 22.31 2.86
CA ILE A 308 -10.78 21.04 2.65
C ILE A 308 -10.65 20.61 1.19
N GLY A 309 -10.64 19.32 0.92
CA GLY A 309 -10.51 18.87 -0.47
C GLY A 309 -10.69 17.37 -0.65
N LEU A 310 -10.57 16.99 -1.92
CA LEU A 310 -10.53 15.61 -2.37
C LEU A 310 -9.10 15.24 -2.74
N VAL A 311 -8.77 13.98 -2.61
CA VAL A 311 -7.48 13.40 -2.96
C VAL A 311 -7.67 12.04 -3.62
N GLY A 312 -6.69 11.61 -4.38
CA GLY A 312 -6.69 10.28 -4.97
C GLY A 312 -5.32 9.90 -5.49
N TYR A 313 -5.19 8.64 -5.83
CA TYR A 313 -3.99 8.11 -6.46
C TYR A 313 -4.29 6.98 -7.43
N LEU A 314 -3.35 6.77 -8.34
CA LEU A 314 -3.26 5.61 -9.22
C LEU A 314 -1.85 5.03 -9.07
N TYR A 315 -1.76 3.74 -8.97
CA TYR A 315 -0.52 2.99 -9.00
C TYR A 315 -0.65 1.85 -10.01
N ASN A 316 0.37 1.66 -10.82
CA ASN A 316 0.40 0.61 -11.83
C ASN A 316 1.84 0.17 -12.11
N GLN A 317 2.11 -1.10 -11.93
CA GLN A 317 3.37 -1.70 -12.36
C GLN A 317 3.35 -1.86 -13.88
N ALA A 318 4.28 -1.21 -14.56
CA ALA A 318 4.32 -1.10 -16.03
C ALA A 318 5.10 -2.24 -16.71
N SER A 319 6.02 -2.89 -15.98
CA SER A 319 6.79 -4.03 -16.50
C SER A 319 6.63 -5.25 -15.62
N CYS A 320 6.93 -6.43 -16.19
CA CYS A 320 6.95 -7.66 -15.42
C CYS A 320 8.08 -7.68 -14.41
N ASP A 321 7.89 -8.46 -13.34
CA ASP A 321 8.93 -8.79 -12.40
C ASP A 321 10.01 -9.64 -13.06
N GLY A 322 11.25 -9.47 -12.56
CA GLY A 322 12.44 -10.10 -13.09
C GLY A 322 13.27 -10.77 -11.99
N GLY A 323 14.55 -10.96 -12.31
CA GLY A 323 15.52 -11.60 -11.43
C GLY A 323 15.45 -13.14 -11.47
N SER A 324 16.53 -13.78 -11.08
CA SER A 324 16.60 -15.27 -11.03
C SER A 324 15.76 -15.88 -9.90
N GLY A 325 15.34 -15.07 -8.94
CA GLY A 325 14.41 -15.45 -7.86
C GLY A 325 12.95 -15.41 -8.24
N ASN A 326 12.58 -14.79 -9.36
CA ASN A 326 11.20 -14.77 -9.82
C ASN A 326 10.75 -16.18 -10.26
N ARG A 327 9.84 -16.78 -9.50
CA ARG A 327 9.26 -18.11 -9.75
C ARG A 327 7.78 -18.08 -10.09
N VAL A 328 7.15 -16.90 -9.96
CA VAL A 328 5.69 -16.74 -10.13
C VAL A 328 5.33 -16.18 -11.51
N GLY A 329 6.28 -15.59 -12.21
CA GLY A 329 6.06 -15.03 -13.56
C GLY A 329 5.72 -13.55 -13.55
N CYS A 330 4.93 -13.11 -14.52
CA CYS A 330 4.57 -11.71 -14.72
C CYS A 330 3.20 -11.39 -14.08
N PHE A 331 3.22 -10.75 -12.93
CA PHE A 331 2.01 -10.30 -12.22
C PHE A 331 2.12 -8.81 -11.97
N GLN A 332 1.67 -8.00 -12.91
CA GLN A 332 1.68 -6.55 -12.78
C GLN A 332 0.63 -6.09 -11.77
N SER A 333 1.06 -5.38 -10.74
CA SER A 333 0.18 -4.83 -9.70
C SER A 333 -0.45 -3.51 -10.12
N ARG A 334 -1.65 -3.26 -9.65
CA ARG A 334 -2.31 -1.96 -9.80
C ARG A 334 -3.30 -1.72 -8.68
N VAL A 335 -3.53 -0.45 -8.36
CA VAL A 335 -4.61 -0.01 -7.46
C VAL A 335 -4.95 1.45 -7.74
N ALA A 336 -6.18 1.83 -7.50
CA ALA A 336 -6.65 3.20 -7.47
C ALA A 336 -7.25 3.53 -6.11
N ALA A 337 -7.24 4.80 -5.73
CA ALA A 337 -7.95 5.26 -4.54
C ALA A 337 -8.52 6.66 -4.73
N ALA A 338 -9.59 6.91 -3.99
CA ALA A 338 -10.15 8.23 -3.82
C ALA A 338 -10.41 8.50 -2.34
N GLY A 339 -10.40 9.76 -1.96
CA GLY A 339 -10.52 10.14 -0.57
C GLY A 339 -10.74 11.62 -0.35
N ALA A 340 -10.63 12.02 0.90
CA ALA A 340 -10.77 13.40 1.33
C ALA A 340 -9.56 13.86 2.14
N GLN A 341 -9.36 15.16 2.17
CA GLN A 341 -8.33 15.80 3.00
C GLN A 341 -8.87 17.02 3.75
N LEU A 342 -8.23 17.25 4.89
CA LEU A 342 -8.44 18.42 5.73
C LEU A 342 -7.06 18.95 6.14
N GLY A 343 -6.80 20.24 5.87
CA GLY A 343 -5.57 20.92 6.24
C GLY A 343 -5.84 22.12 7.14
N TYR A 344 -4.94 22.36 8.09
CA TYR A 344 -5.00 23.55 8.94
C TYR A 344 -3.60 24.10 9.20
N THR A 345 -3.43 25.39 8.89
CA THR A 345 -2.17 26.13 9.05
C THR A 345 -2.21 26.96 10.33
N ILE A 346 -1.16 26.85 11.15
CA ILE A 346 -1.01 27.52 12.45
C ILE A 346 0.21 28.45 12.37
N SER A 347 -0.02 29.76 12.49
CA SER A 347 1.08 30.73 12.55
C SER A 347 1.67 30.80 13.96
N MET A 348 2.98 30.61 14.09
CA MET A 348 3.72 30.58 15.35
C MET A 348 4.90 31.56 15.33
N GLY A 349 4.63 32.83 15.02
CA GLY A 349 5.66 33.86 14.92
C GLY A 349 6.54 33.70 13.67
N GLN A 350 7.78 33.26 13.83
CA GLN A 350 8.71 33.01 12.72
C GLN A 350 8.58 31.60 12.12
N LEU A 351 7.74 30.78 12.70
CA LEU A 351 7.45 29.43 12.25
C LEU A 351 5.98 29.30 11.81
N GLU A 352 5.74 28.36 10.95
CA GLU A 352 4.42 27.93 10.52
C GLU A 352 4.29 26.42 10.72
N GLY A 353 3.21 26.02 11.38
CA GLY A 353 2.80 24.63 11.52
C GLY A 353 1.67 24.31 10.55
N ASN A 354 1.79 23.22 9.80
CA ASN A 354 0.72 22.72 8.95
C ASN A 354 0.32 21.32 9.40
N VAL A 355 -0.95 21.13 9.75
CA VAL A 355 -1.55 19.83 10.02
C VAL A 355 -2.40 19.42 8.83
N ASN A 356 -2.20 18.24 8.28
CA ASN A 356 -3.00 17.70 7.20
C ASN A 356 -3.43 16.27 7.51
N VAL A 357 -4.72 15.99 7.34
CA VAL A 357 -5.29 14.64 7.42
C VAL A 357 -5.79 14.25 6.04
N LYS A 358 -5.38 13.07 5.56
CA LYS A 358 -5.90 12.46 4.33
C LYS A 358 -6.44 11.08 4.68
N ALA A 359 -7.56 10.70 4.08
CA ALA A 359 -8.12 9.36 4.19
C ALA A 359 -8.54 8.87 2.81
N TYR A 360 -8.18 7.62 2.50
CA TYR A 360 -8.42 7.02 1.19
C TYR A 360 -9.15 5.69 1.32
N LYS A 361 -10.01 5.40 0.35
CA LYS A 361 -10.52 4.06 0.09
C LYS A 361 -9.95 3.59 -1.24
N GLU A 362 -9.32 2.41 -1.22
CA GLU A 362 -8.79 1.75 -2.40
C GLU A 362 -9.87 0.96 -3.14
N PHE A 363 -9.68 0.81 -4.45
CA PHE A 363 -10.54 0.03 -5.34
C PHE A 363 -9.79 -0.37 -6.62
N GLY A 364 -10.29 -1.43 -7.27
CA GLY A 364 -9.76 -1.91 -8.55
C GLY A 364 -8.37 -2.52 -8.45
N ALA A 365 -7.99 -3.01 -7.29
CA ALA A 365 -6.73 -3.70 -7.10
C ALA A 365 -6.64 -4.96 -7.96
N ALA A 366 -5.47 -5.20 -8.51
CA ALA A 366 -5.10 -6.45 -9.15
C ALA A 366 -3.67 -6.81 -8.75
N ASN A 367 -3.44 -8.07 -8.39
CA ASN A 367 -2.17 -8.62 -7.97
C ASN A 367 -1.52 -7.90 -6.77
N ARG A 368 -2.33 -7.25 -5.93
CA ARG A 368 -1.92 -6.62 -4.67
C ARG A 368 -3.10 -6.54 -3.70
N PRO A 369 -2.85 -6.38 -2.39
CA PRO A 369 -3.91 -6.13 -1.42
C PRO A 369 -4.67 -4.83 -1.69
N GLU A 370 -5.94 -4.78 -1.29
CA GLU A 370 -6.84 -3.62 -1.37
C GLU A 370 -7.38 -3.29 0.01
N GLY A 371 -7.51 -2.00 0.33
CA GLY A 371 -8.00 -1.61 1.63
C GLY A 371 -8.40 -0.15 1.78
N TRP A 372 -7.99 0.44 2.88
CA TRP A 372 -8.13 1.85 3.20
C TRP A 372 -6.90 2.31 3.96
N ASN A 373 -6.62 3.60 3.87
CA ASN A 373 -5.52 4.20 4.63
C ASN A 373 -5.83 5.62 5.08
N VAL A 374 -5.12 6.05 6.14
CA VAL A 374 -5.19 7.39 6.72
C VAL A 374 -3.80 7.92 6.95
N TRP A 375 -3.60 9.18 6.63
CA TRP A 375 -2.38 9.94 6.83
C TRP A 375 -2.66 11.10 7.77
N LEU A 376 -1.87 11.26 8.80
CA LEU A 376 -1.81 12.46 9.63
C LEU A 376 -0.41 13.05 9.50
N THR A 377 -0.30 14.20 8.87
CA THR A 377 0.97 14.89 8.63
C THR A 377 1.02 16.19 9.40
N TYR A 378 2.11 16.42 10.11
CA TYR A 378 2.45 17.69 10.73
C TYR A 378 3.78 18.19 10.16
N THR A 379 3.77 19.39 9.59
CA THR A 379 4.98 20.04 9.07
C THR A 379 5.23 21.33 9.85
N LEU A 380 6.45 21.49 10.35
CA LEU A 380 6.95 22.72 10.94
C LEU A 380 7.98 23.33 9.98
N SER A 381 7.76 24.57 9.55
CA SER A 381 8.62 25.26 8.58
C SER A 381 8.79 26.73 8.96
N PRO A 382 9.80 27.44 8.38
CA PRO A 382 9.86 28.89 8.48
C PRO A 382 8.59 29.56 7.94
N ALA A 383 8.08 30.54 8.65
CA ALA A 383 6.94 31.33 8.21
C ALA A 383 7.33 32.27 7.05
N GLU A 384 6.35 32.62 6.21
CA GLU A 384 6.56 33.62 5.16
C GLU A 384 6.96 34.97 5.78
N SER A 385 8.14 35.47 5.36
CA SER A 385 8.64 36.76 5.84
C SER A 385 7.71 37.88 5.36
N ALA A 386 7.26 38.74 6.27
CA ALA A 386 6.41 39.88 5.95
C ALA A 386 7.00 40.84 4.90
N SER A 387 8.33 40.76 4.67
CA SER A 387 9.08 41.51 3.65
C SER A 387 8.94 40.96 2.22
N ALA A 388 8.45 39.73 2.03
CA ALA A 388 8.29 39.11 0.71
C ALA A 388 6.93 39.44 0.06
N ARG A 389 5.99 40.10 0.78
CA ARG A 389 4.73 40.54 0.18
C ARG A 389 4.99 41.69 -0.80
N PRO A 390 4.62 41.59 -2.08
CA PRO A 390 4.62 42.72 -2.99
C PRO A 390 3.78 43.82 -2.36
N ALA A 391 4.32 45.05 -2.24
CA ALA A 391 3.60 46.18 -1.72
C ALA A 391 2.31 46.37 -2.57
N ALA A 392 1.16 46.37 -1.92
CA ALA A 392 -0.11 46.64 -2.59
C ALA A 392 0.03 47.97 -3.37
N PRO A 393 -0.43 48.04 -4.64
CA PRO A 393 -0.33 49.28 -5.43
C PRO A 393 -1.02 50.39 -4.66
N ARG A 394 -0.26 51.45 -4.31
CA ARG A 394 -0.82 52.65 -3.69
C ARG A 394 -1.84 53.22 -4.67
N ARG A 395 -3.10 53.22 -4.30
CA ARG A 395 -4.12 54.03 -4.99
C ARG A 395 -3.70 55.49 -4.82
N SER A 396 -3.29 56.10 -5.91
CA SER A 396 -3.10 57.54 -5.98
C SER A 396 -4.45 58.22 -5.75
N PRO A 397 -4.48 59.38 -5.05
CA PRO A 397 -5.69 60.11 -4.73
C PRO A 397 -6.45 60.61 -5.95
#